data_1becaa68ec31ef023b3676d525354a43
#
_entry.id   1becaa68ec31ef023b3676d525354a43
#
_cell.length_a   1.000
_cell.length_b   1.000
_cell.length_c   1.000
_cell.angle_alpha   90.00
_cell.angle_beta   90.00
_cell.angle_gamma   90.00
#
_symmetry.space_group_name_H-M   'P 1'
#
loop_
_entity.id
_entity.type
_entity.pdbx_description
1 polymer ?
#
loop_
_entity_poly.entity_id
_entity_poly.type
_entity_poly.pdbx_seq_one_letter_code
_entity_poly.pdbx_strand_id
1 'polypeptide(L)' 'MEKWEYFTAPLLIHNTKQILDTFGEDGWELVTVLPGQNSEQLVAYFKRKKTQ' A
#
# COMPACT_ATOMS: atom_id res chain seq x y z
N MET A 1 -12.38 -12.30 -16.97
CA MET A 1 -11.95 -12.51 -15.59
C MET A 1 -11.11 -11.32 -15.13
N GLU A 2 -11.42 -10.80 -13.97
CA GLU A 2 -10.69 -9.64 -13.47
C GLU A 2 -9.32 -10.05 -12.98
N LYS A 3 -8.34 -9.21 -13.23
CA LYS A 3 -6.99 -9.41 -12.76
C LYS A 3 -6.57 -8.25 -11.87
N TRP A 4 -5.69 -8.53 -10.94
CA TRP A 4 -5.24 -7.56 -9.97
C TRP A 4 -3.75 -7.42 -10.04
N GLU A 5 -3.25 -6.24 -9.76
CA GLU A 5 -1.83 -6.04 -9.54
C GLU A 5 -1.62 -5.57 -8.11
N TYR A 6 -0.46 -5.89 -7.58
CA TYR A 6 -0.17 -5.63 -6.17
C TYR A 6 1.09 -4.79 -6.03
N PHE A 7 1.13 -4.05 -4.95
CA PHE A 7 2.25 -3.17 -4.69
C PHE A 7 2.48 -3.12 -3.18
N THR A 8 3.73 -3.11 -2.76
CA THR A 8 4.06 -2.98 -1.35
C THR A 8 4.92 -1.74 -1.15
N ALA A 9 4.70 -1.06 -0.04
CA ALA A 9 5.43 0.16 0.26
C ALA A 9 5.63 0.26 1.75
N PRO A 10 6.80 0.75 2.18
CA PRO A 10 7.00 1.00 3.61
C PRO A 10 6.18 2.19 4.06
N LEU A 11 5.67 2.12 5.27
CA LEU A 11 4.96 3.21 5.90
C LEU A 11 5.82 3.82 6.98
N LEU A 12 6.01 5.12 6.90
CA LEU A 12 6.70 5.85 7.94
C LEU A 12 5.69 6.31 8.98
N ILE A 13 6.04 6.13 10.24
CA ILE A 13 5.10 6.40 11.31
C ILE A 13 4.55 7.81 11.26
N HIS A 14 5.39 8.75 10.86
CA HIS A 14 5.01 10.17 10.90
C HIS A 14 4.21 10.62 9.69
N ASN A 15 4.19 9.84 8.63
CA ASN A 15 3.55 10.25 7.38
C ASN A 15 2.59 9.22 6.83
N THR A 16 1.99 8.45 7.70
CA THR A 16 1.16 7.34 7.25
C THR A 16 0.03 7.81 6.35
N LYS A 17 -0.71 8.81 6.80
CA LYS A 17 -1.86 9.26 6.02
C LYS A 17 -1.43 9.80 4.67
N GLN A 18 -0.37 10.57 4.63
CA GLN A 18 0.09 11.17 3.38
C GLN A 18 0.52 10.10 2.39
N ILE A 19 1.21 9.08 2.87
CA ILE A 19 1.64 7.99 2.00
C ILE A 19 0.44 7.24 1.45
N LEU A 20 -0.52 6.93 2.31
CA LEU A 20 -1.71 6.21 1.86
C LEU A 20 -2.51 7.03 0.87
N ASP A 21 -2.66 8.33 1.13
CA ASP A 21 -3.40 9.18 0.21
C ASP A 21 -2.72 9.26 -1.14
N THR A 22 -1.40 9.31 -1.16
CA THR A 22 -0.67 9.38 -2.42
C THR A 22 -0.96 8.16 -3.28
N PHE A 23 -0.92 6.98 -2.69
CA PHE A 23 -1.19 5.78 -3.47
C PHE A 23 -2.66 5.68 -3.83
N GLY A 24 -3.54 6.14 -2.95
CA GLY A 24 -4.96 6.14 -3.25
C GLY A 24 -5.29 6.99 -4.46
N GLU A 25 -4.57 8.09 -4.64
CA GLU A 25 -4.79 8.93 -5.80
C GLU A 25 -4.43 8.25 -7.09
N ASP A 26 -3.53 7.27 -7.02
CA ASP A 26 -3.18 6.47 -8.19
C ASP A 26 -4.09 5.28 -8.38
N GLY A 27 -5.14 5.18 -7.59
CA GLY A 27 -6.09 4.09 -7.73
C GLY A 27 -5.78 2.85 -6.91
N TRP A 28 -4.79 2.93 -6.03
CA TRP A 28 -4.43 1.80 -5.19
C TRP A 28 -5.37 1.70 -4.01
N GLU A 29 -5.73 0.48 -3.68
CA GLU A 29 -6.57 0.19 -2.51
C GLU A 29 -5.73 -0.54 -1.48
N LEU A 30 -5.76 -0.07 -0.24
CA LEU A 30 -5.01 -0.71 0.83
C LEU A 30 -5.65 -2.04 1.20
N VAL A 31 -4.85 -3.10 1.21
CA VAL A 31 -5.33 -4.42 1.60
C VAL A 31 -5.04 -4.67 3.06
N THR A 32 -3.79 -4.47 3.47
CA THR A 32 -3.40 -4.73 4.85
C THR A 32 -2.07 -4.05 5.13
N VAL A 33 -1.75 -3.95 6.40
CA VAL A 33 -0.49 -3.43 6.86
C VAL A 33 0.11 -4.43 7.82
N LEU A 34 1.36 -4.81 7.58
CA LEU A 34 2.05 -5.77 8.44
C LEU A 34 3.37 -5.17 8.91
N PRO A 35 3.86 -5.63 10.06
CA PRO A 35 5.17 -5.16 10.53
C PRO A 35 6.26 -5.61 9.57
N GLY A 36 7.23 -4.72 9.38
CA GLY A 36 8.42 -5.08 8.62
C GLY A 36 9.43 -5.79 9.49
N GLN A 37 10.65 -5.84 8.98
CA GLN A 37 11.72 -6.51 9.72
C GLN A 37 12.12 -5.75 10.97
N ASN A 38 12.00 -4.43 10.93
CA ASN A 38 12.27 -3.60 12.10
C ASN A 38 10.96 -3.28 12.78
N SER A 39 10.99 -3.21 14.11
CA SER A 39 9.78 -2.94 14.86
C SER A 39 9.22 -1.55 14.56
N GLU A 40 10.02 -0.68 13.99
CA GLU A 40 9.56 0.67 13.69
C GLU A 40 9.08 0.84 12.27
N GLN A 41 9.12 -0.22 11.49
CA GLN A 41 8.69 -0.15 10.10
C GLN A 41 7.44 -0.96 9.89
N LEU A 42 6.51 -0.39 9.14
CA LEU A 42 5.32 -1.08 8.70
C LEU A 42 5.36 -1.17 7.19
N VAL A 43 4.81 -2.24 6.66
CA VAL A 43 4.73 -2.44 5.22
C VAL A 43 3.27 -2.49 4.84
N ALA A 44 2.90 -1.64 3.90
CA ALA A 44 1.52 -1.61 3.40
C ALA A 44 1.44 -2.42 2.12
N TYR A 45 0.37 -3.15 1.99
CA TYR A 45 0.10 -3.97 0.82
C TYR A 45 -1.11 -3.40 0.10
N PHE A 46 -0.94 -3.07 -1.18
CA PHE A 46 -1.98 -2.46 -1.98
C PHE A 46 -2.33 -3.35 -3.16
N LYS A 47 -3.53 -3.13 -3.68
CA LYS A 47 -3.94 -3.78 -4.91
C LYS A 47 -4.74 -2.80 -5.75
N ARG A 48 -4.81 -3.08 -7.04
CA ARG A 48 -5.73 -2.37 -7.92
C ARG A 48 -5.97 -3.24 -9.13
N LYS A 49 -7.08 -2.97 -9.81
CA LYS A 49 -7.42 -3.75 -10.99
C LYS A 49 -6.45 -3.43 -12.11
N LYS A 50 -6.02 -4.45 -12.80
CA LYS A 50 -5.27 -4.25 -14.03
C LYS A 50 -6.20 -3.78 -15.10
N THR A 51 -5.75 -2.76 -15.81
CA THR A 51 -6.57 -2.18 -16.85
C THR A 51 -6.26 -2.75 -18.19
N GLN A 52 -5.83 -3.93 -18.29
CA GLN A 52 -5.44 -4.32 -19.60
C GLN A 52 -5.78 -5.73 -19.92
#